data_3132675c68c9d5c2cb74bd23852758f1
#
_entry.id   3132675c68c9d5c2cb74bd23852758f1
#
_cell.length_a   1.000
_cell.length_b   1.000
_cell.length_c   1.000
_cell.angle_alpha   90.00
_cell.angle_beta   90.00
_cell.angle_gamma   90.00
#
_symmetry.space_group_name_H-M   'P 1'
#
loop_
_entity.id
_entity.type
_entity.pdbx_description
1 polymer ?
#
loop_
_entity_poly.entity_id
_entity_poly.type
_entity_poly.pdbx_seq_one_letter_code
_entity_poly.pdbx_strand_id
1 'polypeptide(L)'
;MKDLYNNIYTVLSEEKKKEILENLAKKYNMEILRFETFSKYSKSTFTAIFKYKESEFVFVPGDTVTLGYEDLPKNLSNETIEGLKYCLDESEDWNTVLGEYIRDNFSKIRKATIKPMLVERKLQTVAWRKSNLEELKEYDIDLLKDYNEFKSSNYNRLTLDETARFTKVGDNIEIELYDNISYEELCENLKEEGFSLANLDEWEYLCGGGCRTLFPWGDDLDYNMNLLYFSKEGNNKYDLEEPNFFGLSIAYDPYKMEIIDNKSFSKGGDGGCNICGGYGDFLGYLPSSPYFNQVIDYEEEDLNGDFNFYRRIIRIGE
;
A
#
# COMPACT_ATOMS: atom_id res chain seq x y z
N MET A 1 -9.14 -17.70 19.76
CA MET A 1 -8.19 -16.58 19.78
C MET A 1 -6.73 -17.02 19.61
N LYS A 2 -6.19 -17.94 20.45
CA LYS A 2 -4.77 -18.38 20.33
C LYS A 2 -4.43 -18.98 18.95
N ASP A 3 -5.38 -19.69 18.35
CA ASP A 3 -5.22 -20.34 17.03
C ASP A 3 -5.11 -19.35 15.86
N LEU A 4 -5.34 -18.06 16.11
CA LEU A 4 -5.23 -17.00 15.12
C LEU A 4 -3.83 -16.37 15.08
N TYR A 5 -2.91 -16.79 15.95
CA TYR A 5 -1.53 -16.29 15.97
C TYR A 5 -0.61 -17.22 15.17
N ASN A 6 0.34 -16.63 14.48
CA ASN A 6 1.19 -17.27 13.48
C ASN A 6 1.90 -18.54 13.98
N ASN A 7 2.41 -18.51 15.21
CA ASN A 7 3.09 -19.64 15.85
C ASN A 7 2.19 -20.88 16.04
N ILE A 8 0.87 -20.71 16.09
CA ILE A 8 -0.11 -21.81 16.17
C ILE A 8 -0.76 -22.01 14.80
N TYR A 9 -1.22 -20.92 14.15
CA TYR A 9 -1.95 -20.99 12.89
C TYR A 9 -1.19 -21.74 11.80
N THR A 10 0.11 -21.51 11.67
CA THR A 10 0.96 -22.13 10.63
C THR A 10 0.98 -23.66 10.73
N VAL A 11 0.95 -24.22 11.93
CA VAL A 11 1.03 -25.67 12.19
C VAL A 11 -0.31 -26.39 12.22
N LEU A 12 -1.43 -25.66 12.13
CA LEU A 12 -2.76 -26.28 12.03
C LEU A 12 -2.94 -27.02 10.72
N SER A 13 -3.78 -28.05 10.72
CA SER A 13 -4.22 -28.70 9.47
C SER A 13 -5.00 -27.73 8.59
N GLU A 14 -5.02 -27.99 7.29
CA GLU A 14 -5.75 -27.15 6.33
C GLU A 14 -7.26 -27.11 6.65
N GLU A 15 -7.83 -28.24 7.05
CA GLU A 15 -9.25 -28.33 7.48
C GLU A 15 -9.53 -27.40 8.64
N LYS A 16 -8.61 -27.36 9.64
CA LYS A 16 -8.79 -26.48 10.80
C LYS A 16 -8.64 -25.02 10.44
N LYS A 17 -7.72 -24.68 9.54
CA LYS A 17 -7.59 -23.33 8.99
C LYS A 17 -8.85 -22.92 8.26
N LYS A 18 -9.43 -23.78 7.40
CA LYS A 18 -10.69 -23.50 6.69
C LYS A 18 -11.84 -23.26 7.67
N GLU A 19 -12.00 -24.12 8.70
CA GLU A 19 -13.02 -23.93 9.74
C GLU A 19 -12.91 -22.54 10.41
N ILE A 20 -11.69 -22.12 10.75
CA ILE A 20 -11.43 -20.81 11.34
C ILE A 20 -11.85 -19.70 10.37
N LEU A 21 -11.44 -19.77 9.11
CA LEU A 21 -11.72 -18.76 8.09
C LEU A 21 -13.22 -18.67 7.77
N GLU A 22 -13.95 -19.81 7.74
CA GLU A 22 -15.40 -19.84 7.58
C GLU A 22 -16.13 -19.18 8.76
N ASN A 23 -15.63 -19.39 9.98
CA ASN A 23 -16.18 -18.74 11.17
C ASN A 23 -15.93 -17.22 11.15
N LEU A 24 -14.78 -16.75 10.66
CA LEU A 24 -14.50 -15.33 10.47
C LEU A 24 -15.42 -14.73 9.40
N ALA A 25 -15.62 -15.40 8.26
CA ALA A 25 -16.55 -14.98 7.22
C ALA A 25 -17.96 -14.73 7.77
N LYS A 26 -18.49 -15.69 8.53
CA LYS A 26 -19.81 -15.58 9.18
C LYS A 26 -19.85 -14.43 10.19
N LYS A 27 -18.80 -14.30 11.04
CA LYS A 27 -18.75 -13.26 12.07
C LYS A 27 -18.76 -11.84 11.48
N TYR A 28 -18.03 -11.63 10.40
CA TYR A 28 -17.87 -10.31 9.79
C TYR A 28 -18.76 -10.10 8.55
N ASN A 29 -19.71 -11.01 8.30
CA ASN A 29 -20.65 -10.95 7.17
C ASN A 29 -19.95 -10.75 5.82
N MET A 30 -18.91 -11.56 5.58
CA MET A 30 -18.14 -11.60 4.34
C MET A 30 -18.37 -12.94 3.61
N GLU A 31 -18.32 -12.92 2.28
CA GLU A 31 -18.34 -14.11 1.45
C GLU A 31 -16.92 -14.65 1.23
N ILE A 32 -16.73 -15.98 1.30
CA ILE A 32 -15.46 -16.60 0.89
C ILE A 32 -15.53 -16.87 -0.62
N LEU A 33 -14.65 -16.20 -1.38
CA LEU A 33 -14.50 -16.46 -2.81
C LEU A 33 -13.69 -17.74 -3.08
N ARG A 34 -12.59 -17.91 -2.36
CA ARG A 34 -11.71 -19.09 -2.43
C ARG A 34 -10.70 -19.13 -1.27
N PHE A 35 -10.15 -20.31 -1.04
CA PHE A 35 -8.97 -20.49 -0.19
C PHE A 35 -7.71 -20.46 -1.06
N GLU A 36 -6.64 -19.84 -0.56
CA GLU A 36 -5.41 -19.66 -1.30
C GLU A 36 -4.19 -19.61 -0.38
N THR A 37 -3.05 -20.08 -0.90
CA THR A 37 -1.76 -19.92 -0.24
C THR A 37 -0.94 -18.89 -1.01
N PHE A 38 -0.62 -17.79 -0.36
CA PHE A 38 0.27 -16.79 -0.92
C PHE A 38 1.70 -17.05 -0.44
N SER A 39 2.65 -17.02 -1.38
CA SER A 39 4.06 -17.27 -1.09
C SER A 39 4.92 -16.25 -1.81
N LYS A 40 5.76 -15.51 -1.08
CA LYS A 40 6.72 -14.53 -1.61
C LYS A 40 7.81 -14.28 -0.56
N TYR A 41 9.02 -13.97 -0.99
CA TYR A 41 10.13 -13.63 -0.09
C TYR A 41 10.40 -14.69 0.99
N SER A 42 10.36 -15.97 0.61
CA SER A 42 10.55 -17.14 1.50
C SER A 42 9.55 -17.26 2.65
N LYS A 43 8.43 -16.53 2.59
CA LYS A 43 7.31 -16.60 3.54
C LYS A 43 6.06 -17.10 2.82
N SER A 44 5.16 -17.73 3.59
CA SER A 44 3.92 -18.28 3.03
C SER A 44 2.79 -18.22 4.06
N THR A 45 1.59 -17.91 3.59
CA THR A 45 0.37 -17.88 4.43
C THR A 45 -0.79 -18.50 3.67
N PHE A 46 -1.43 -19.52 4.29
CA PHE A 46 -2.72 -20.02 3.84
C PHE A 46 -3.81 -19.14 4.40
N THR A 47 -4.72 -18.64 3.54
CA THR A 47 -5.81 -17.76 3.92
C THR A 47 -7.04 -17.99 3.04
N ALA A 48 -8.11 -17.25 3.27
CA ALA A 48 -9.22 -17.12 2.35
C ALA A 48 -9.22 -15.72 1.73
N ILE A 49 -9.67 -15.62 0.50
CA ILE A 49 -10.07 -14.34 -0.07
C ILE A 49 -11.54 -14.14 0.28
N PHE A 50 -11.80 -13.14 1.09
CA PHE A 50 -13.13 -12.73 1.50
C PHE A 50 -13.61 -11.57 0.61
N LYS A 51 -14.87 -11.57 0.26
CA LYS A 51 -15.52 -10.46 -0.43
C LYS A 51 -16.40 -9.68 0.55
N TYR A 52 -16.23 -8.36 0.56
CA TYR A 52 -17.11 -7.41 1.24
C TYR A 52 -17.44 -6.28 0.27
N LYS A 53 -18.70 -6.15 -0.15
CA LYS A 53 -19.11 -5.25 -1.24
C LYS A 53 -18.26 -5.54 -2.49
N GLU A 54 -17.57 -4.54 -3.03
CA GLU A 54 -16.69 -4.70 -4.21
C GLU A 54 -15.21 -4.96 -3.85
N SER A 55 -14.90 -5.07 -2.57
CA SER A 55 -13.51 -5.22 -2.10
C SER A 55 -13.20 -6.64 -1.65
N GLU A 56 -11.95 -7.04 -1.82
CA GLU A 56 -11.41 -8.30 -1.35
C GLU A 56 -10.56 -8.09 -0.11
N PHE A 57 -10.72 -9.00 0.86
CA PHE A 57 -9.95 -9.04 2.11
C PHE A 57 -9.24 -10.37 2.26
N VAL A 58 -8.20 -10.40 3.08
CA VAL A 58 -7.52 -11.63 3.52
C VAL A 58 -7.40 -11.65 5.04
N PHE A 59 -7.34 -12.86 5.60
CA PHE A 59 -6.96 -13.03 7.01
C PHE A 59 -5.43 -13.00 7.12
N VAL A 60 -4.93 -12.18 8.04
CA VAL A 60 -3.53 -12.11 8.44
C VAL A 60 -3.41 -12.55 9.90
N PRO A 61 -2.65 -13.62 10.19
CA PRO A 61 -2.45 -14.08 11.57
C PRO A 61 -1.68 -13.05 12.39
N GLY A 62 -2.04 -12.93 13.66
CA GLY A 62 -1.26 -12.12 14.60
C GLY A 62 0.11 -12.73 14.88
N ASP A 63 1.07 -11.91 15.30
CA ASP A 63 2.42 -12.38 15.64
C ASP A 63 3.10 -11.46 16.66
N THR A 64 4.24 -11.91 17.20
CA THR A 64 5.16 -11.08 17.96
C THR A 64 6.49 -11.03 17.23
N VAL A 65 6.80 -9.89 16.66
CA VAL A 65 7.92 -9.67 15.72
C VAL A 65 8.82 -8.53 16.18
N THR A 66 10.04 -8.48 15.62
CA THR A 66 10.90 -7.30 15.69
C THR A 66 10.71 -6.50 14.42
N LEU A 67 10.38 -5.24 14.55
CA LEU A 67 10.17 -4.26 13.48
C LEU A 67 11.24 -3.17 13.55
N GLY A 68 11.30 -2.32 12.51
CA GLY A 68 12.24 -1.23 12.41
C GLY A 68 13.56 -1.61 11.76
N TYR A 69 14.30 -0.60 11.28
CA TYR A 69 15.58 -0.75 10.60
C TYR A 69 16.49 0.45 10.92
N GLU A 70 17.71 0.18 11.39
CA GLU A 70 18.67 1.21 11.81
C GLU A 70 20.09 0.92 11.28
N ASP A 71 20.27 -0.23 10.62
CA ASP A 71 21.57 -0.64 10.07
C ASP A 71 21.81 -0.03 8.68
N LEU A 72 23.06 0.01 8.24
CA LEU A 72 23.35 0.17 6.83
C LEU A 72 23.02 -1.12 6.07
N PRO A 73 22.45 -1.02 4.84
CA PRO A 73 22.20 -2.19 4.01
C PRO A 73 23.49 -2.94 3.72
N LYS A 74 23.41 -4.28 3.71
CA LYS A 74 24.58 -5.14 3.52
C LYS A 74 24.60 -5.72 2.12
N ASN A 75 25.80 -5.88 1.57
CA ASN A 75 26.00 -6.55 0.28
C ASN A 75 25.31 -5.84 -0.90
N LEU A 76 25.33 -4.51 -0.90
CA LEU A 76 24.85 -3.74 -2.05
C LEU A 76 25.64 -4.11 -3.31
N SER A 77 24.94 -4.22 -4.44
CA SER A 77 25.54 -4.44 -5.76
C SER A 77 26.41 -3.26 -6.18
N ASN A 78 27.33 -3.51 -7.10
CA ASN A 78 28.13 -2.42 -7.68
C ASN A 78 27.21 -1.40 -8.39
N GLU A 79 26.12 -1.85 -9.01
CA GLU A 79 25.15 -1.00 -9.70
C GLU A 79 24.47 -0.02 -8.72
N THR A 80 24.03 -0.51 -7.57
CA THR A 80 23.48 0.34 -6.50
C THR A 80 24.52 1.32 -5.96
N ILE A 81 25.75 0.86 -5.70
CA ILE A 81 26.83 1.72 -5.18
C ILE A 81 27.18 2.81 -6.18
N GLU A 82 27.29 2.49 -7.47
CA GLU A 82 27.56 3.47 -8.52
C GLU A 82 26.41 4.47 -8.66
N GLY A 83 25.15 4.01 -8.58
CA GLY A 83 23.98 4.87 -8.57
C GLY A 83 23.98 5.84 -7.39
N LEU A 84 24.27 5.37 -6.17
CA LEU A 84 24.39 6.20 -4.98
C LEU A 84 25.50 7.27 -5.13
N LYS A 85 26.68 6.89 -5.66
CA LYS A 85 27.78 7.83 -5.90
C LYS A 85 27.44 8.88 -6.97
N TYR A 86 26.66 8.49 -7.97
CA TYR A 86 26.23 9.43 -9.02
C TYR A 86 25.27 10.49 -8.48
N CYS A 87 24.43 10.15 -7.50
CA CYS A 87 23.45 11.06 -6.92
C CYS A 87 24.04 12.00 -5.83
N LEU A 88 25.25 11.72 -5.34
CA LEU A 88 25.91 12.48 -4.29
C LEU A 88 27.05 13.32 -4.87
N ASP A 89 27.43 14.39 -4.18
CA ASP A 89 28.61 15.17 -4.53
C ASP A 89 29.90 14.31 -4.35
N GLU A 90 30.89 14.47 -5.22
CA GLU A 90 32.14 13.72 -5.18
C GLU A 90 32.90 13.81 -3.83
N SER A 91 32.60 14.84 -3.03
CA SER A 91 33.17 15.06 -1.70
C SER A 91 32.46 14.29 -0.58
N GLU A 92 31.31 13.68 -0.84
CA GLU A 92 30.47 13.01 0.17
C GLU A 92 30.72 11.49 0.18
N ASP A 93 30.80 10.92 1.39
CA ASP A 93 30.85 9.49 1.59
C ASP A 93 29.40 8.93 1.58
N TRP A 94 29.06 8.19 0.54
CA TRP A 94 27.71 7.67 0.37
C TRP A 94 27.22 6.80 1.55
N ASN A 95 28.12 6.09 2.26
CA ASN A 95 27.74 5.31 3.45
C ASN A 95 27.26 6.23 4.58
N THR A 96 27.94 7.34 4.78
CA THR A 96 27.59 8.32 5.80
C THR A 96 26.24 8.94 5.48
N VAL A 97 26.04 9.42 4.25
CA VAL A 97 24.80 10.05 3.80
C VAL A 97 23.62 9.08 3.86
N LEU A 98 23.78 7.85 3.36
CA LEU A 98 22.74 6.82 3.42
C LEU A 98 22.41 6.46 4.88
N GLY A 99 23.44 6.35 5.75
CA GLY A 99 23.24 6.06 7.17
C GLY A 99 22.50 7.17 7.90
N GLU A 100 22.73 8.43 7.54
CA GLU A 100 21.97 9.58 8.04
C GLU A 100 20.53 9.56 7.53
N TYR A 101 20.33 9.34 6.25
CA TYR A 101 19.03 9.23 5.64
C TYR A 101 18.16 8.13 6.29
N ILE A 102 18.74 6.93 6.50
CA ILE A 102 18.04 5.82 7.17
C ILE A 102 17.70 6.21 8.61
N ARG A 103 18.64 6.77 9.37
CA ARG A 103 18.42 7.17 10.76
C ARG A 103 17.26 8.16 10.90
N ASP A 104 17.12 9.07 9.94
CA ASP A 104 16.15 10.18 10.00
C ASP A 104 14.77 9.78 9.47
N ASN A 105 14.71 8.85 8.50
CA ASN A 105 13.47 8.51 7.80
C ASN A 105 12.93 7.11 8.11
N PHE A 106 13.62 6.30 8.91
CA PHE A 106 13.20 4.93 9.19
C PHE A 106 12.78 4.73 10.64
N SER A 107 11.83 3.83 10.83
CA SER A 107 11.35 3.48 12.16
C SER A 107 12.44 2.73 12.95
N LYS A 108 12.51 3.04 14.25
CA LYS A 108 13.49 2.45 15.18
C LYS A 108 13.19 0.99 15.46
N ILE A 109 14.24 0.21 15.72
CA ILE A 109 14.12 -1.21 16.07
C ILE A 109 13.35 -1.37 17.37
N ARG A 110 12.27 -2.18 17.29
CA ARG A 110 11.39 -2.44 18.43
C ARG A 110 10.73 -3.81 18.33
N LYS A 111 10.29 -4.34 19.47
CA LYS A 111 9.45 -5.54 19.52
C LYS A 111 7.98 -5.12 19.54
N ALA A 112 7.18 -5.70 18.66
CA ALA A 112 5.76 -5.42 18.51
C ALA A 112 4.94 -6.71 18.58
N THR A 113 3.74 -6.63 19.15
CA THR A 113 2.75 -7.71 19.15
C THR A 113 1.57 -7.27 18.31
N ILE A 114 1.40 -7.94 17.19
CA ILE A 114 0.38 -7.65 16.17
C ILE A 114 -0.82 -8.55 16.41
N LYS A 115 -2.01 -7.98 16.50
CA LYS A 115 -3.26 -8.74 16.59
C LYS A 115 -3.61 -9.40 15.25
N PRO A 116 -4.30 -10.55 15.24
CA PRO A 116 -4.84 -11.10 14.01
C PRO A 116 -5.88 -10.14 13.40
N MET A 117 -5.92 -10.02 12.07
CA MET A 117 -6.79 -9.07 11.40
C MET A 117 -7.32 -9.58 10.07
N LEU A 118 -8.43 -9.00 9.60
CA LEU A 118 -8.85 -9.02 8.22
C LEU A 118 -8.36 -7.75 7.56
N VAL A 119 -7.71 -7.87 6.41
CA VAL A 119 -7.01 -6.78 5.75
C VAL A 119 -7.45 -6.69 4.30
N GLU A 120 -7.82 -5.51 3.85
CA GLU A 120 -8.14 -5.24 2.46
C GLU A 120 -6.92 -5.45 1.57
N ARG A 121 -7.11 -6.17 0.46
CA ARG A 121 -6.00 -6.62 -0.39
C ARG A 121 -5.36 -5.51 -1.21
N LYS A 122 -6.15 -4.55 -1.65
CA LYS A 122 -5.73 -3.42 -2.49
C LYS A 122 -6.00 -2.10 -1.80
N LEU A 123 -5.29 -1.08 -2.20
CA LEU A 123 -5.53 0.29 -1.75
C LEU A 123 -6.84 0.85 -2.32
N GLN A 124 -7.50 1.66 -1.52
CA GLN A 124 -8.59 2.55 -1.92
C GLN A 124 -8.03 3.95 -2.14
N THR A 125 -8.61 4.68 -3.08
CA THR A 125 -8.33 6.12 -3.25
C THR A 125 -9.10 6.92 -2.21
N VAL A 126 -8.52 8.02 -1.75
CA VAL A 126 -9.26 9.04 -1.00
C VAL A 126 -9.91 10.02 -1.98
N ALA A 127 -10.87 10.78 -1.53
CA ALA A 127 -11.52 11.87 -2.26
C ALA A 127 -12.21 11.49 -3.59
N TRP A 128 -11.67 10.56 -4.36
CA TRP A 128 -12.28 10.09 -5.61
C TRP A 128 -13.36 9.05 -5.35
N ARG A 129 -14.61 9.37 -5.69
CA ARG A 129 -15.73 8.42 -5.61
C ARG A 129 -16.37 8.16 -6.96
N LYS A 130 -16.79 6.90 -7.19
CA LYS A 130 -17.55 6.54 -8.39
C LYS A 130 -18.88 7.29 -8.41
N SER A 131 -19.26 7.72 -9.59
CA SER A 131 -20.47 8.49 -9.83
C SER A 131 -21.11 8.11 -11.16
N ASN A 132 -22.18 8.82 -11.52
CA ASN A 132 -22.94 8.63 -12.74
C ASN A 132 -23.29 9.99 -13.39
N LEU A 133 -23.90 9.95 -14.60
CA LEU A 133 -24.25 11.16 -15.34
C LEU A 133 -25.28 12.06 -14.66
N GLU A 134 -26.14 11.51 -13.80
CA GLU A 134 -27.15 12.28 -13.09
C GLU A 134 -26.50 13.09 -11.99
N GLU A 135 -25.68 12.42 -11.17
CA GLU A 135 -24.88 13.09 -10.13
C GLU A 135 -23.90 14.11 -10.71
N LEU A 136 -23.24 13.80 -11.85
CA LEU A 136 -22.37 14.75 -12.52
C LEU A 136 -23.09 16.06 -12.87
N LYS A 137 -24.35 15.98 -13.32
CA LYS A 137 -25.16 17.15 -13.62
C LYS A 137 -25.56 17.96 -12.40
N GLU A 138 -25.80 17.27 -11.29
CA GLU A 138 -26.14 17.92 -10.02
C GLU A 138 -24.92 18.55 -9.38
N TYR A 139 -23.75 17.93 -9.55
CA TYR A 139 -22.48 18.41 -9.02
C TYR A 139 -22.03 19.71 -9.73
N ASP A 140 -21.90 19.67 -11.05
CA ASP A 140 -21.61 20.82 -11.90
C ASP A 140 -22.10 20.59 -13.34
N ILE A 141 -23.01 21.42 -13.81
CA ILE A 141 -23.59 21.32 -15.15
C ILE A 141 -22.55 21.56 -16.26
N ASP A 142 -21.51 22.35 -16.01
CA ASP A 142 -20.48 22.66 -17.01
C ASP A 142 -19.59 21.44 -17.29
N LEU A 143 -19.44 20.53 -16.34
CA LEU A 143 -18.72 19.24 -16.53
C LEU A 143 -19.36 18.33 -17.59
N LEU A 144 -20.65 18.52 -17.90
CA LEU A 144 -21.28 17.79 -19.02
C LEU A 144 -20.64 18.14 -20.37
N LYS A 145 -20.18 19.36 -20.53
CA LYS A 145 -19.47 19.76 -21.76
C LYS A 145 -18.16 18.99 -21.86
N ASP A 146 -17.36 18.99 -20.78
CA ASP A 146 -16.09 18.26 -20.72
C ASP A 146 -16.28 16.76 -20.93
N TYR A 147 -17.32 16.18 -20.31
CA TYR A 147 -17.68 14.77 -20.51
C TYR A 147 -18.02 14.47 -21.98
N ASN A 148 -18.82 15.31 -22.65
CA ASN A 148 -19.21 15.10 -24.04
C ASN A 148 -18.02 15.28 -25.02
N GLU A 149 -17.14 16.24 -24.74
CA GLU A 149 -15.90 16.42 -25.48
C GLU A 149 -14.97 15.20 -25.30
N PHE A 150 -14.79 14.75 -24.06
CA PHE A 150 -14.01 13.54 -23.74
C PHE A 150 -14.58 12.29 -24.43
N LYS A 151 -15.90 12.09 -24.38
CA LYS A 151 -16.58 10.97 -25.04
C LYS A 151 -16.24 10.88 -26.52
N SER A 152 -16.15 12.03 -27.20
CA SER A 152 -15.85 12.13 -28.62
C SER A 152 -14.35 12.14 -28.93
N SER A 153 -13.48 12.24 -27.93
CA SER A 153 -12.04 12.30 -28.08
C SER A 153 -11.41 10.90 -28.27
N ASN A 154 -10.12 10.87 -28.63
CA ASN A 154 -9.31 9.64 -28.66
C ASN A 154 -8.57 9.36 -27.34
N TYR A 155 -8.74 10.19 -26.33
CA TYR A 155 -8.12 9.99 -25.02
C TYR A 155 -8.85 8.87 -24.25
N ASN A 156 -8.09 8.07 -23.51
CA ASN A 156 -8.63 7.01 -22.66
C ASN A 156 -8.99 7.52 -21.25
N ARG A 157 -8.42 8.66 -20.85
CA ARG A 157 -8.66 9.28 -19.54
C ARG A 157 -8.56 10.80 -19.64
N LEU A 158 -9.43 11.49 -18.93
CA LEU A 158 -9.39 12.92 -18.66
C LEU A 158 -9.52 13.11 -17.14
N THR A 159 -8.60 13.83 -16.53
CA THR A 159 -8.69 14.25 -15.12
C THR A 159 -8.78 15.77 -15.10
N LEU A 160 -9.84 16.28 -14.49
CA LEU A 160 -10.00 17.68 -14.13
C LEU A 160 -9.62 17.77 -12.65
N ASP A 161 -8.58 18.54 -12.38
CA ASP A 161 -7.93 18.64 -11.09
C ASP A 161 -8.94 18.88 -9.97
N GLU A 162 -8.89 18.05 -8.92
CA GLU A 162 -9.76 18.09 -7.74
C GLU A 162 -11.27 18.31 -8.06
N THR A 163 -11.74 17.74 -9.17
CA THR A 163 -13.12 17.98 -9.63
C THR A 163 -13.77 16.72 -10.18
N ALA A 164 -13.32 16.21 -11.32
CA ALA A 164 -13.89 15.05 -11.98
C ALA A 164 -12.85 14.25 -12.77
N ARG A 165 -13.09 12.95 -12.91
CA ARG A 165 -12.28 12.05 -13.72
C ARG A 165 -13.16 11.19 -14.59
N PHE A 166 -12.83 11.11 -15.87
CA PHE A 166 -13.52 10.28 -16.85
C PHE A 166 -12.54 9.25 -17.42
N THR A 167 -12.91 7.97 -17.41
CA THR A 167 -12.05 6.88 -17.91
C THR A 167 -12.86 5.99 -18.84
N LYS A 168 -12.35 5.74 -20.07
CA LYS A 168 -12.96 4.78 -21.00
C LYS A 168 -12.61 3.36 -20.62
N VAL A 169 -13.64 2.55 -20.35
CA VAL A 169 -13.52 1.13 -20.00
C VAL A 169 -14.39 0.31 -20.95
N GLY A 170 -13.79 -0.26 -21.98
CA GLY A 170 -14.52 -0.86 -23.09
C GLY A 170 -15.41 0.16 -23.78
N ASP A 171 -16.70 -0.13 -23.86
CA ASP A 171 -17.71 0.77 -24.47
C ASP A 171 -18.31 1.78 -23.46
N ASN A 172 -17.89 1.71 -22.20
CA ASN A 172 -18.44 2.56 -21.13
C ASN A 172 -17.44 3.65 -20.74
N ILE A 173 -17.97 4.72 -20.11
CA ILE A 173 -17.17 5.73 -19.44
C ILE A 173 -17.46 5.67 -17.96
N GLU A 174 -16.45 5.35 -17.18
CA GLU A 174 -16.49 5.50 -15.72
C GLU A 174 -16.33 6.97 -15.37
N ILE A 175 -17.14 7.44 -14.42
CA ILE A 175 -17.15 8.80 -13.89
C ILE A 175 -16.76 8.72 -12.43
N GLU A 176 -15.79 9.52 -12.03
CA GLU A 176 -15.43 9.75 -10.64
C GLU A 176 -15.53 11.25 -10.36
N LEU A 177 -16.10 11.60 -9.20
CA LEU A 177 -16.15 12.96 -8.68
C LEU A 177 -15.18 13.09 -7.51
N TYR A 178 -14.67 14.28 -7.29
CA TYR A 178 -13.73 14.59 -6.23
C TYR A 178 -14.48 15.29 -5.08
N ASP A 179 -14.46 14.67 -3.91
CA ASP A 179 -15.01 15.25 -2.69
C ASP A 179 -13.84 15.41 -1.69
N ASN A 180 -13.52 16.63 -1.31
CA ASN A 180 -12.51 16.90 -0.30
C ASN A 180 -12.81 16.12 0.97
N ILE A 181 -11.80 15.54 1.56
CA ILE A 181 -11.90 14.77 2.80
C ILE A 181 -10.67 15.01 3.67
N SER A 182 -10.89 15.32 4.92
CA SER A 182 -9.83 15.41 5.92
C SER A 182 -9.44 14.03 6.47
N TYR A 183 -8.31 13.96 7.16
CA TYR A 183 -7.87 12.74 7.84
C TYR A 183 -8.90 12.28 8.89
N GLU A 184 -9.47 13.22 9.66
CA GLU A 184 -10.47 12.95 10.67
C GLU A 184 -11.73 12.35 10.06
N GLU A 185 -12.26 12.96 9.01
CA GLU A 185 -13.46 12.49 8.33
C GLU A 185 -13.24 11.10 7.74
N LEU A 186 -12.07 10.82 7.17
CA LEU A 186 -11.72 9.47 6.71
C LEU A 186 -11.78 8.46 7.87
N CYS A 187 -11.18 8.78 9.02
CA CYS A 187 -11.16 7.91 10.19
C CYS A 187 -12.58 7.69 10.75
N GLU A 188 -13.42 8.74 10.81
CA GLU A 188 -14.81 8.66 11.27
C GLU A 188 -15.65 7.79 10.33
N ASN A 189 -15.57 8.00 9.03
CA ASN A 189 -16.27 7.21 8.02
C ASN A 189 -15.88 5.72 8.10
N LEU A 190 -14.59 5.42 8.26
CA LEU A 190 -14.12 4.04 8.42
C LEU A 190 -14.68 3.40 9.68
N LYS A 191 -14.69 4.12 10.80
CA LYS A 191 -15.21 3.64 12.07
C LYS A 191 -16.71 3.37 12.02
N GLU A 192 -17.49 4.22 11.35
CA GLU A 192 -18.93 4.01 11.14
C GLU A 192 -19.22 2.73 10.33
N GLU A 193 -18.36 2.39 9.37
CA GLU A 193 -18.45 1.14 8.61
C GLU A 193 -17.86 -0.08 9.36
N GLY A 194 -17.27 0.08 10.53
CA GLY A 194 -16.66 -0.99 11.33
C GLY A 194 -15.22 -1.34 10.92
N PHE A 195 -14.55 -0.42 10.24
CA PHE A 195 -13.15 -0.53 9.84
C PHE A 195 -12.24 0.45 10.60
N SER A 196 -10.94 0.29 10.41
CA SER A 196 -9.92 1.23 10.84
C SER A 196 -8.73 1.22 9.88
N LEU A 197 -7.86 2.20 10.03
CA LEU A 197 -6.53 2.21 9.42
C LEU A 197 -5.56 1.31 10.21
N ALA A 198 -4.55 0.76 9.55
CA ALA A 198 -3.46 0.07 10.22
C ALA A 198 -2.60 1.09 10.99
N ASN A 199 -2.20 0.76 12.22
CA ASN A 199 -1.17 1.55 12.88
C ASN A 199 0.23 1.24 12.32
N LEU A 200 1.26 1.96 12.77
CA LEU A 200 2.62 1.83 12.27
C LEU A 200 3.15 0.39 12.37
N ASP A 201 2.97 -0.25 13.52
CA ASP A 201 3.44 -1.62 13.76
C ASP A 201 2.73 -2.64 12.87
N GLU A 202 1.42 -2.49 12.72
CA GLU A 202 0.60 -3.34 11.86
C GLU A 202 0.99 -3.19 10.39
N TRP A 203 1.14 -1.95 9.93
CA TRP A 203 1.52 -1.70 8.53
C TRP A 203 2.89 -2.30 8.18
N GLU A 204 3.90 -2.08 9.03
CA GLU A 204 5.24 -2.65 8.84
C GLU A 204 5.22 -4.19 8.81
N TYR A 205 4.40 -4.80 9.68
CA TYR A 205 4.18 -6.23 9.67
C TYR A 205 3.48 -6.71 8.40
N LEU A 206 2.42 -6.03 7.97
CA LEU A 206 1.70 -6.35 6.74
C LEU A 206 2.60 -6.30 5.50
N CYS A 207 3.52 -5.34 5.45
CA CYS A 207 4.46 -5.19 4.36
C CYS A 207 5.60 -6.21 4.41
N GLY A 208 6.32 -6.29 5.54
CA GLY A 208 7.57 -7.04 5.65
C GLY A 208 7.47 -8.36 6.42
N GLY A 209 6.38 -8.60 7.20
CA GLY A 209 6.25 -9.80 8.05
C GLY A 209 7.39 -9.94 9.04
N GLY A 210 7.92 -8.83 9.57
CA GLY A 210 9.07 -8.81 10.46
C GLY A 210 10.40 -9.18 9.79
N CYS A 211 10.60 -8.87 8.50
CA CYS A 211 11.91 -9.00 7.87
C CYS A 211 12.92 -8.11 8.59
N ARG A 212 14.22 -8.50 8.52
CA ARG A 212 15.33 -7.75 9.13
C ARG A 212 16.24 -7.15 8.06
N THR A 213 15.73 -6.98 6.87
CA THR A 213 16.36 -6.39 5.69
C THR A 213 15.66 -5.08 5.32
N LEU A 214 16.35 -4.26 4.55
CA LEU A 214 15.84 -2.96 4.09
C LEU A 214 14.52 -3.10 3.34
N PHE A 215 14.42 -4.07 2.45
CA PHE A 215 13.20 -4.44 1.73
C PHE A 215 12.74 -5.85 2.13
N PRO A 216 11.50 -6.26 1.83
CA PRO A 216 11.04 -7.63 2.08
C PRO A 216 11.84 -8.72 1.34
N TRP A 217 12.52 -8.36 0.25
CA TRP A 217 13.34 -9.26 -0.57
C TRP A 217 14.83 -9.24 -0.24
N GLY A 218 15.32 -8.27 0.51
CA GLY A 218 16.76 -8.12 0.84
C GLY A 218 17.15 -6.69 1.16
N ASP A 219 18.47 -6.44 1.22
CA ASP A 219 19.02 -5.12 1.52
C ASP A 219 19.33 -4.30 0.26
N ASP A 220 19.27 -4.89 -0.92
CA ASP A 220 19.58 -4.25 -2.19
C ASP A 220 18.34 -4.16 -3.08
N LEU A 221 18.37 -3.28 -4.06
CA LEU A 221 17.39 -3.25 -5.13
C LEU A 221 17.67 -4.41 -6.09
N ASP A 222 16.68 -5.26 -6.32
CA ASP A 222 16.82 -6.35 -7.30
C ASP A 222 16.49 -5.84 -8.70
N TYR A 223 17.53 -5.50 -9.47
CA TYR A 223 17.40 -5.02 -10.85
C TYR A 223 16.86 -6.08 -11.85
N ASN A 224 16.69 -7.32 -11.41
CA ASN A 224 15.98 -8.33 -12.21
C ASN A 224 14.45 -8.28 -12.02
N MET A 225 13.97 -7.59 -10.99
CA MET A 225 12.54 -7.38 -10.80
C MET A 225 11.99 -6.46 -11.91
N ASN A 226 10.77 -6.77 -12.35
CA ASN A 226 10.03 -5.88 -13.24
C ASN A 226 9.36 -4.78 -12.40
N LEU A 227 10.07 -3.68 -12.21
CA LEU A 227 9.61 -2.52 -11.46
C LEU A 227 9.02 -1.47 -12.40
N LEU A 228 8.03 -0.70 -11.92
CA LEU A 228 7.26 0.26 -12.73
C LEU A 228 8.17 1.24 -13.49
N TYR A 229 9.25 1.71 -12.86
CA TYR A 229 10.16 2.71 -13.42
C TYR A 229 11.38 2.15 -14.14
N PHE A 230 11.57 0.82 -14.12
CA PHE A 230 12.64 0.13 -14.85
C PHE A 230 12.12 -0.68 -16.02
N SER A 231 10.79 -0.81 -16.15
CA SER A 231 10.21 -1.66 -17.18
C SER A 231 10.56 -1.13 -18.57
N LYS A 232 11.39 -1.87 -19.26
CA LYS A 232 11.55 -1.76 -20.69
C LYS A 232 10.22 -2.18 -21.32
N GLU A 233 9.64 -1.29 -22.09
CA GLU A 233 8.40 -1.43 -22.87
C GLU A 233 7.73 -2.82 -22.90
N GLY A 234 6.49 -2.92 -22.42
CA GLY A 234 5.69 -4.13 -22.54
C GLY A 234 4.57 -4.23 -21.51
N ASN A 235 3.54 -5.02 -21.80
CA ASN A 235 2.40 -5.33 -20.91
C ASN A 235 2.79 -6.28 -19.75
N ASN A 236 3.99 -6.21 -19.23
CA ASN A 236 4.42 -7.06 -18.14
C ASN A 236 3.85 -6.52 -16.82
N LYS A 237 3.35 -7.43 -15.99
CA LYS A 237 2.93 -7.10 -14.63
C LYS A 237 4.15 -6.69 -13.82
N TYR A 238 3.99 -5.71 -12.95
CA TYR A 238 5.04 -5.28 -12.04
C TYR A 238 5.11 -6.21 -10.84
N ASP A 239 6.33 -6.61 -10.45
CA ASP A 239 6.53 -7.61 -9.40
C ASP A 239 6.04 -7.15 -8.02
N LEU A 240 6.10 -5.85 -7.74
CA LEU A 240 5.59 -5.27 -6.49
C LEU A 240 4.06 -5.13 -6.46
N GLU A 241 3.38 -5.14 -7.61
CA GLU A 241 1.92 -5.16 -7.69
C GLU A 241 1.34 -6.54 -7.37
N GLU A 242 2.13 -7.61 -7.58
CA GLU A 242 1.72 -8.96 -7.22
C GLU A 242 1.62 -9.11 -5.70
N PRO A 243 0.62 -9.87 -5.22
CA PRO A 243 0.40 -10.03 -3.78
C PRO A 243 1.64 -10.54 -3.04
N ASN A 244 1.91 -9.99 -1.88
CA ASN A 244 2.94 -10.50 -0.99
C ASN A 244 2.50 -11.83 -0.33
N PHE A 245 3.30 -12.36 0.59
CA PHE A 245 3.04 -13.62 1.29
C PHE A 245 1.78 -13.62 2.19
N PHE A 246 1.17 -12.46 2.45
CA PHE A 246 -0.15 -12.35 3.09
C PHE A 246 -1.31 -12.21 2.08
N GLY A 247 -1.01 -12.04 0.80
CA GLY A 247 -2.01 -11.81 -0.25
C GLY A 247 -2.34 -10.34 -0.48
N LEU A 248 -1.48 -9.42 -0.04
CA LEU A 248 -1.65 -7.97 -0.12
C LEU A 248 -0.79 -7.37 -1.24
N SER A 249 -1.36 -6.51 -2.07
CA SER A 249 -0.59 -5.57 -2.89
C SER A 249 -0.27 -4.36 -2.00
N ILE A 250 0.97 -4.24 -1.56
CA ILE A 250 1.41 -3.27 -0.55
C ILE A 250 2.80 -2.74 -0.91
N ALA A 251 3.02 -1.44 -0.70
CA ALA A 251 4.28 -0.75 -1.01
C ALA A 251 4.76 -1.02 -2.46
N TYR A 252 3.83 -1.04 -3.40
CA TYR A 252 4.09 -1.47 -4.79
C TYR A 252 4.36 -0.32 -5.76
N ASP A 253 4.13 0.90 -5.32
CA ASP A 253 4.27 2.10 -6.15
C ASP A 253 4.78 3.26 -5.28
N PRO A 254 6.00 3.77 -5.52
CA PRO A 254 6.58 4.86 -4.74
C PRO A 254 5.76 6.16 -4.76
N TYR A 255 4.85 6.35 -5.73
CA TYR A 255 3.96 7.52 -5.77
C TYR A 255 2.77 7.40 -4.81
N LYS A 256 2.41 6.19 -4.37
CA LYS A 256 1.23 5.95 -3.54
C LYS A 256 1.58 6.00 -2.07
N MET A 257 1.18 7.08 -1.42
CA MET A 257 1.30 7.24 0.03
C MET A 257 0.10 6.57 0.71
N GLU A 258 0.32 5.51 1.44
CA GLU A 258 -0.73 4.82 2.20
C GLU A 258 -0.89 5.48 3.58
N ILE A 259 -2.07 6.04 3.82
CA ILE A 259 -2.47 6.65 5.09
C ILE A 259 -2.60 5.54 6.13
N ILE A 260 -2.02 5.76 7.30
CA ILE A 260 -2.09 4.88 8.46
C ILE A 260 -2.74 5.59 9.65
N ASP A 261 -3.00 4.88 10.73
CA ASP A 261 -3.50 5.45 12.00
C ASP A 261 -2.38 6.26 12.70
N ASN A 262 -1.92 7.29 11.99
CA ASN A 262 -0.91 8.26 12.43
C ASN A 262 -0.93 9.49 11.50
N LYS A 263 -1.15 10.67 12.05
CA LYS A 263 -1.23 11.92 11.27
C LYS A 263 0.13 12.43 10.77
N SER A 264 1.22 12.00 11.39
CA SER A 264 2.56 12.51 11.10
C SER A 264 3.32 11.70 10.06
N PHE A 265 2.79 10.54 9.66
CA PHE A 265 3.46 9.65 8.71
C PHE A 265 2.48 9.01 7.74
N SER A 266 2.93 8.86 6.49
CA SER A 266 2.38 7.89 5.54
C SER A 266 3.41 6.78 5.26
N LYS A 267 2.98 5.74 4.57
CA LYS A 267 3.78 4.55 4.28
C LYS A 267 3.67 4.14 2.81
N GLY A 268 4.62 3.35 2.35
CA GLY A 268 4.57 2.68 1.05
C GLY A 268 4.93 3.53 -0.16
N GLY A 269 5.08 4.83 0.01
CA GLY A 269 5.47 5.79 -1.01
C GLY A 269 5.75 7.17 -0.42
N ASP A 270 6.32 8.06 -1.21
CA ASP A 270 6.64 9.46 -0.88
C ASP A 270 6.04 10.47 -1.89
N GLY A 271 4.98 10.06 -2.61
CA GLY A 271 4.44 10.85 -3.71
C GLY A 271 5.36 10.89 -4.96
N GLY A 272 6.39 10.07 -5.00
CA GLY A 272 7.39 10.04 -6.07
C GLY A 272 8.50 11.08 -5.90
N CYS A 273 8.63 11.70 -4.74
CA CYS A 273 9.63 12.75 -4.50
C CYS A 273 11.06 12.28 -4.78
N ASN A 274 11.45 11.12 -4.29
CA ASN A 274 12.81 10.61 -4.51
C ASN A 274 13.04 10.22 -5.98
N ILE A 275 12.11 9.54 -6.63
CA ILE A 275 12.23 9.15 -8.03
C ILE A 275 12.25 10.37 -8.94
N CYS A 276 11.29 11.29 -8.80
CA CYS A 276 11.21 12.50 -9.62
C CYS A 276 12.30 13.51 -9.26
N GLY A 277 12.80 13.50 -8.04
CA GLY A 277 13.90 14.36 -7.57
C GLY A 277 15.26 13.99 -8.14
N GLY A 278 15.37 12.89 -8.88
CA GLY A 278 16.63 12.46 -9.50
C GLY A 278 17.62 11.81 -8.54
N TYR A 279 17.16 11.30 -7.40
CA TYR A 279 18.00 10.60 -6.41
C TYR A 279 18.37 9.16 -6.83
N GLY A 280 18.11 8.79 -8.09
CA GLY A 280 18.42 7.47 -8.63
C GLY A 280 17.48 6.37 -8.14
N ASP A 281 17.71 5.18 -8.66
CA ASP A 281 16.77 4.07 -8.53
C ASP A 281 16.66 3.54 -7.11
N PHE A 282 17.80 3.34 -6.45
CA PHE A 282 17.84 2.78 -5.10
C PHE A 282 17.12 3.68 -4.09
N LEU A 283 17.49 4.97 -4.05
CA LEU A 283 16.82 5.94 -3.16
C LEU A 283 15.37 6.16 -3.56
N GLY A 284 15.07 6.13 -4.87
CA GLY A 284 13.73 6.23 -5.42
C GLY A 284 12.77 5.13 -4.92
N TYR A 285 13.28 3.93 -4.64
CA TYR A 285 12.50 2.82 -4.12
C TYR A 285 12.57 2.65 -2.59
N LEU A 286 13.38 3.43 -1.87
CA LEU A 286 13.40 3.38 -0.39
C LEU A 286 12.01 3.53 0.26
N PRO A 287 11.08 4.36 -0.28
CA PRO A 287 9.72 4.44 0.24
C PRO A 287 8.94 3.12 0.21
N SER A 288 9.35 2.14 -0.62
CA SER A 288 8.79 0.79 -0.64
C SER A 288 9.31 -0.12 0.50
N SER A 289 10.27 0.36 1.30
CA SER A 289 10.70 -0.35 2.52
C SER A 289 9.58 -0.43 3.54
N PRO A 290 9.42 -1.56 4.25
CA PRO A 290 8.48 -1.64 5.36
C PRO A 290 8.71 -0.57 6.43
N TYR A 291 9.94 -0.11 6.57
CA TYR A 291 10.39 0.71 7.70
C TYR A 291 10.54 2.19 7.37
N PHE A 292 10.44 2.58 6.10
CA PHE A 292 10.44 3.97 5.68
C PHE A 292 9.18 4.70 6.19
N ASN A 293 9.35 5.91 6.70
CA ASN A 293 8.27 6.80 7.13
C ASN A 293 8.32 8.08 6.29
N GLN A 294 7.31 8.31 5.48
CA GLN A 294 7.13 9.59 4.85
C GLN A 294 6.55 10.56 5.87
N VAL A 295 7.32 11.55 6.28
CA VAL A 295 6.86 12.60 7.19
C VAL A 295 5.85 13.48 6.47
N ILE A 296 4.67 13.63 7.06
CA ILE A 296 3.56 14.43 6.56
C ILE A 296 2.88 15.09 7.75
N ASP A 297 2.19 16.18 7.49
CA ASP A 297 1.28 16.82 8.45
C ASP A 297 -0.13 16.84 7.85
N TYR A 298 -0.97 15.90 8.29
CA TYR A 298 -2.38 15.83 7.88
C TYR A 298 -3.32 16.70 8.77
N GLU A 299 -2.77 17.55 9.64
CA GLU A 299 -3.60 18.37 10.51
C GLU A 299 -4.11 19.65 9.81
N GLU A 300 -3.40 20.13 8.80
CA GLU A 300 -3.67 21.42 8.18
C GLU A 300 -4.24 21.35 6.76
N GLU A 301 -4.22 20.17 6.10
CA GLU A 301 -4.61 20.03 4.69
C GLU A 301 -5.57 18.85 4.45
N ASP A 302 -6.47 18.99 3.49
CA ASP A 302 -7.28 17.90 2.97
C ASP A 302 -6.38 16.84 2.30
N LEU A 303 -6.84 15.58 2.33
CA LEU A 303 -6.12 14.48 1.72
C LEU A 303 -6.16 14.59 0.19
N ASN A 304 -4.99 14.58 -0.44
CA ASN A 304 -4.88 14.62 -1.89
C ASN A 304 -5.19 13.26 -2.52
N GLY A 305 -6.25 13.18 -3.31
CA GLY A 305 -6.75 11.95 -3.92
C GLY A 305 -5.85 11.35 -5.01
N ASP A 306 -4.82 12.04 -5.48
CA ASP A 306 -3.87 11.53 -6.47
C ASP A 306 -2.67 10.83 -5.84
N PHE A 307 -2.31 11.19 -4.61
CA PHE A 307 -1.15 10.63 -3.91
C PHE A 307 -1.52 9.86 -2.66
N ASN A 308 -2.64 10.20 -1.99
CA ASN A 308 -3.08 9.55 -0.76
C ASN A 308 -4.02 8.38 -1.06
N PHE A 309 -3.73 7.26 -0.42
CA PHE A 309 -4.49 6.02 -0.51
C PHE A 309 -4.65 5.45 0.89
N TYR A 310 -5.60 4.55 1.08
CA TYR A 310 -5.80 3.89 2.36
C TYR A 310 -6.17 2.43 2.19
N ARG A 311 -6.07 1.67 3.28
CA ARG A 311 -6.43 0.25 3.38
C ARG A 311 -7.27 0.04 4.61
N ARG A 312 -8.39 -0.64 4.46
CA ARG A 312 -9.27 -0.98 5.57
C ARG A 312 -8.79 -2.23 6.27
N ILE A 313 -8.83 -2.22 7.60
CA ILE A 313 -8.57 -3.39 8.43
C ILE A 313 -9.68 -3.60 9.44
N ILE A 314 -9.82 -4.85 9.92
CA ILE A 314 -10.62 -5.22 11.07
C ILE A 314 -9.73 -6.00 12.03
N ARG A 315 -9.50 -5.49 13.24
CA ARG A 315 -8.76 -6.19 14.29
C ARG A 315 -9.66 -7.27 14.92
N ILE A 316 -9.22 -8.51 14.93
CA ILE A 316 -10.02 -9.63 15.43
C ILE A 316 -9.86 -9.71 16.95
N GLY A 317 -10.99 -9.53 17.67
CA GLY A 317 -11.05 -9.64 19.12
C GLY A 317 -11.06 -8.31 19.88
N GLU A 318 -11.25 -7.24 19.16
CA GLU A 318 -11.71 -5.95 19.72
C GLU A 318 -13.22 -5.90 19.79
#